data_01ce0953242bca9f97175116c5cb6953
#
_entry.id   01ce0953242bca9f97175116c5cb6953
#
_cell.length_a   1.000
_cell.length_b   1.000
_cell.length_c   1.000
_cell.angle_alpha   90.00
_cell.angle_beta   90.00
_cell.angle_gamma   90.00
#
_symmetry.space_group_name_H-M   'P 1'
#
loop_
_entity.id
_entity.type
_entity.pdbx_description
1 polymer ?
#
loop_
_entity_poly.entity_id
_entity_poly.type
_entity_poly.pdbx_seq_one_letter_code
_entity_poly.pdbx_strand_id
1 'polypeptide(L)'
;MESSERTILVVDDNADAADMTAQMLQLYGLNVQVAYGGTEGLASVRASHPDLVFLDIGMPVMDGYQVAAAVRADQTLSGVKLVALTAWGDEASRSKARAAGFDMHLTKPANIAELVNIANGAVPAAG
;
A
#
# COMPACT_ATOMS: atom_id res chain seq x y z
N MET A 1 17.85 -16.77 -9.69
CA MET A 1 17.34 -16.57 -9.69
C MET A 1 16.79 -15.91 -9.17
N GLU A 2 16.78 -15.64 -9.02
CA GLU A 2 16.21 -15.08 -8.59
C GLU A 2 15.09 -14.81 -8.43
N SER A 3 15.09 -14.94 -7.79
CA SER A 3 13.65 -14.97 -7.66
C SER A 3 13.05 -13.62 -7.96
N SER A 4 12.02 -13.60 -8.74
CA SER A 4 11.33 -12.37 -9.07
C SER A 4 10.11 -12.18 -8.20
N GLU A 5 10.04 -12.83 -7.08
CA GLU A 5 8.90 -12.75 -6.19
C GLU A 5 8.75 -11.34 -5.62
N ARG A 6 7.57 -10.76 -5.81
CA ARG A 6 7.29 -9.42 -5.30
C ARG A 6 6.96 -9.47 -3.82
N THR A 7 7.44 -8.49 -3.09
CA THR A 7 7.14 -8.32 -1.68
C THR A 7 6.04 -7.27 -1.53
N ILE A 8 4.96 -7.64 -0.87
CA ILE A 8 3.79 -6.79 -0.68
C ILE A 8 3.65 -6.49 0.80
N LEU A 9 3.34 -5.24 1.13
CA LEU A 9 3.01 -4.85 2.49
C LEU A 9 1.59 -4.34 2.53
N VAL A 10 0.80 -4.81 3.48
CA VAL A 10 -0.56 -4.32 3.72
C VAL A 10 -0.56 -3.55 5.03
N VAL A 11 -0.98 -2.29 5.00
CA VAL A 11 -1.01 -1.44 6.18
C VAL A 11 -2.44 -1.00 6.44
N ASP A 12 -2.99 -1.37 7.60
CA ASP A 12 -4.34 -1.03 8.00
C ASP A 12 -4.42 -1.16 9.52
N ASP A 13 -4.97 -0.16 10.19
CA ASP A 13 -5.08 -0.19 11.66
C ASP A 13 -6.15 -1.18 12.13
N ASN A 14 -7.04 -1.61 11.24
CA ASN A 14 -7.97 -2.69 11.54
C ASN A 14 -7.24 -4.01 11.28
N ALA A 15 -6.83 -4.69 12.35
CA ALA A 15 -6.03 -5.90 12.24
C ALA A 15 -6.75 -6.99 11.45
N ASP A 16 -8.06 -7.16 11.68
CA ASP A 16 -8.83 -8.19 10.98
C ASP A 16 -8.86 -7.91 9.47
N ALA A 17 -9.06 -6.67 9.09
CA ALA A 17 -9.08 -6.30 7.68
C ALA A 17 -7.71 -6.49 7.02
N ALA A 18 -6.66 -6.10 7.72
CA ALA A 18 -5.29 -6.26 7.22
C ALA A 18 -4.96 -7.74 7.03
N ASP A 19 -5.27 -8.55 8.05
CA ASP A 19 -4.96 -9.98 7.99
C ASP A 19 -5.75 -10.67 6.90
N MET A 20 -7.03 -10.33 6.74
CA MET A 20 -7.86 -10.92 5.69
C MET A 20 -7.31 -10.59 4.30
N THR A 21 -6.97 -9.34 4.07
CA THR A 21 -6.40 -8.92 2.78
C THR A 21 -5.10 -9.68 2.51
N ALA A 22 -4.24 -9.75 3.51
CA ALA A 22 -2.96 -10.45 3.36
C ALA A 22 -3.16 -11.92 3.06
N GLN A 23 -4.07 -12.59 3.78
CA GLN A 23 -4.33 -14.01 3.58
C GLN A 23 -4.86 -14.28 2.17
N MET A 24 -5.74 -13.42 1.68
CA MET A 24 -6.28 -13.58 0.33
C MET A 24 -5.19 -13.43 -0.72
N LEU A 25 -4.31 -12.45 -0.55
CA LEU A 25 -3.20 -12.26 -1.48
C LEU A 25 -2.22 -13.43 -1.41
N GLN A 26 -1.98 -13.96 -0.22
CA GLN A 26 -1.08 -15.11 -0.05
C GLN A 26 -1.62 -16.36 -0.77
N LEU A 27 -2.94 -16.51 -0.84
CA LEU A 27 -3.55 -17.61 -1.57
C LEU A 27 -3.22 -17.56 -3.06
N TYR A 28 -2.86 -16.40 -3.57
CA TYR A 28 -2.45 -16.24 -4.96
C TYR A 28 -0.93 -16.32 -5.15
N GLY A 29 -0.23 -16.80 -4.12
CA GLY A 29 1.21 -17.03 -4.21
C GLY A 29 2.08 -15.81 -3.96
N LEU A 30 1.50 -14.73 -3.43
CA LEU A 30 2.26 -13.51 -3.20
C LEU A 30 2.90 -13.53 -1.80
N ASN A 31 4.04 -12.88 -1.69
CA ASN A 31 4.75 -12.73 -0.42
C ASN A 31 4.25 -11.46 0.26
N VAL A 32 3.47 -11.60 1.31
CA VAL A 32 2.76 -10.48 1.93
C VAL A 32 3.12 -10.34 3.41
N GLN A 33 3.46 -9.13 3.81
CA GLN A 33 3.66 -8.75 5.20
C GLN A 33 2.55 -7.79 5.60
N VAL A 34 2.34 -7.62 6.90
CA VAL A 34 1.25 -6.81 7.45
C VAL A 34 1.79 -5.86 8.50
N ALA A 35 1.28 -4.64 8.53
CA ALA A 35 1.52 -3.68 9.60
C ALA A 35 0.17 -3.08 10.02
N TYR A 36 0.01 -2.82 11.30
CA TYR A 36 -1.30 -2.46 11.87
C TYR A 36 -1.40 -0.98 12.24
N GLY A 37 -0.71 -0.14 11.52
CA GLY A 37 -0.80 1.31 11.72
C GLY A 37 0.23 2.05 10.90
N GLY A 38 0.08 3.37 10.82
CA GLY A 38 0.96 4.18 9.98
C GLY A 38 2.40 4.16 10.43
N THR A 39 2.64 4.28 11.73
CA THR A 39 4.00 4.27 12.27
C THR A 39 4.69 2.93 12.01
N GLU A 40 3.98 1.83 12.29
CA GLU A 40 4.51 0.50 12.03
C GLU A 40 4.69 0.25 10.54
N GLY A 41 3.76 0.76 9.73
CA GLY A 41 3.86 0.64 8.28
C GLY A 41 5.10 1.32 7.73
N LEU A 42 5.35 2.54 8.17
CA LEU A 42 6.54 3.26 7.73
C LEU A 42 7.82 2.55 8.17
N ALA A 43 7.85 2.04 9.40
CA ALA A 43 9.00 1.28 9.88
C ALA A 43 9.22 0.03 9.03
N SER A 44 8.14 -0.66 8.67
CA SER A 44 8.23 -1.86 7.82
C SER A 44 8.75 -1.54 6.43
N VAL A 45 8.29 -0.43 5.84
CA VAL A 45 8.75 0.00 4.51
C VAL A 45 10.26 0.25 4.55
N ARG A 46 10.72 0.92 5.59
CA ARG A 46 12.15 1.24 5.73
C ARG A 46 12.99 0.00 5.96
N ALA A 47 12.45 -0.98 6.68
CA ALA A 47 13.19 -2.19 7.01
C ALA A 47 13.24 -3.18 5.86
N SER A 48 12.15 -3.35 5.11
CA SER A 48 12.05 -4.42 4.12
C SER A 48 12.03 -3.95 2.67
N HIS A 49 11.85 -2.66 2.42
CA HIS A 49 11.80 -2.11 1.06
C HIS A 49 10.86 -2.93 0.16
N PRO A 50 9.56 -3.01 0.50
CA PRO A 50 8.63 -3.80 -0.31
C PRO A 50 8.49 -3.22 -1.71
N ASP A 51 8.10 -4.04 -2.65
CA ASP A 51 7.84 -3.58 -4.01
C ASP A 51 6.57 -2.76 -4.08
N LEU A 52 5.60 -3.09 -3.23
CA LEU A 52 4.30 -2.44 -3.28
C LEU A 52 3.66 -2.43 -1.90
N VAL A 53 2.99 -1.32 -1.57
CA VAL A 53 2.27 -1.16 -0.30
C VAL A 53 0.82 -0.83 -0.58
N PHE A 54 -0.09 -1.63 -0.03
CA PHE A 54 -1.51 -1.27 0.06
C PHE A 54 -1.68 -0.56 1.39
N LEU A 55 -2.02 0.71 1.36
CA LEU A 55 -1.95 1.58 2.52
C LEU A 55 -3.31 2.23 2.77
N ASP A 56 -3.93 1.87 3.88
CA ASP A 56 -5.17 2.50 4.33
C ASP A 56 -4.87 3.96 4.68
N ILE A 57 -5.76 4.85 4.30
CA ILE A 57 -5.57 6.27 4.57
C ILE A 57 -6.08 6.65 5.95
N GLY A 58 -7.24 6.13 6.34
CA GLY A 58 -7.91 6.57 7.56
C GLY A 58 -7.41 5.88 8.82
N MET A 59 -6.18 6.15 9.23
CA MET A 59 -5.61 5.56 10.43
C MET A 59 -5.33 6.63 11.48
N PRO A 60 -5.45 6.28 12.78
CA PRO A 60 -5.13 7.24 13.84
C PRO A 60 -3.62 7.44 13.97
N VAL A 61 -3.23 8.52 14.61
CA VAL A 61 -1.85 8.91 14.91
C VAL A 61 -1.09 9.32 13.67
N MET A 62 -0.85 8.39 12.75
CA MET A 62 -0.20 8.69 11.47
C MET A 62 -1.06 8.09 10.37
N ASP A 63 -1.70 8.94 9.57
CA ASP A 63 -2.58 8.50 8.51
C ASP A 63 -1.80 8.13 7.24
N GLY A 64 -2.51 7.62 6.25
CA GLY A 64 -1.87 7.16 5.02
C GLY A 64 -1.20 8.27 4.23
N TYR A 65 -1.72 9.47 4.27
CA TYR A 65 -1.09 10.60 3.58
C TYR A 65 0.26 10.92 4.20
N GLN A 66 0.35 10.87 5.52
CA GLN A 66 1.59 11.14 6.23
C GLN A 66 2.64 10.06 5.95
N VAL A 67 2.20 8.80 5.90
CA VAL A 67 3.10 7.69 5.57
C VAL A 67 3.64 7.86 4.15
N ALA A 68 2.75 8.16 3.20
CA ALA A 68 3.15 8.33 1.80
C ALA A 68 4.16 9.48 1.66
N ALA A 69 3.90 10.60 2.31
CA ALA A 69 4.81 11.73 2.26
C ALA A 69 6.19 11.37 2.82
N ALA A 70 6.22 10.63 3.94
CA ALA A 70 7.48 10.22 4.54
C ALA A 70 8.26 9.26 3.63
N VAL A 71 7.55 8.34 2.98
CA VAL A 71 8.18 7.42 2.04
C VAL A 71 8.77 8.19 0.85
N ARG A 72 8.03 9.14 0.31
CA ARG A 72 8.51 9.91 -0.85
C ARG A 72 9.65 10.86 -0.50
N ALA A 73 9.76 11.27 0.77
CA ALA A 73 10.87 12.10 1.22
C ALA A 73 12.17 11.31 1.34
N ASP A 74 12.11 9.99 1.35
CA ASP A 74 13.26 9.11 1.49
C ASP A 74 13.64 8.54 0.13
N GLN A 75 14.75 9.01 -0.43
CA GLN A 75 15.15 8.62 -1.78
C GLN A 75 15.47 7.13 -1.89
N THR A 76 15.86 6.49 -0.79
CA THR A 76 16.14 5.04 -0.82
C THR A 76 14.87 4.24 -1.05
N LEU A 77 13.70 4.86 -0.90
CA LEU A 77 12.40 4.20 -1.06
C LEU A 77 11.70 4.62 -2.35
N SER A 78 12.41 5.24 -3.28
CA SER A 78 11.80 5.77 -4.50
C SER A 78 11.15 4.69 -5.37
N GLY A 79 11.61 3.46 -5.29
CA GLY A 79 11.06 2.36 -6.08
C GLY A 79 9.83 1.70 -5.47
N VAL A 80 9.44 2.09 -4.26
CA VAL A 80 8.27 1.49 -3.61
C VAL A 80 6.99 2.07 -4.21
N LYS A 81 6.09 1.20 -4.67
CA LYS A 81 4.81 1.63 -5.20
C LYS A 81 3.81 1.73 -4.07
N LEU A 82 3.06 2.83 -4.04
CA LEU A 82 2.07 3.10 -2.99
C LEU A 82 0.68 3.13 -3.58
N VAL A 83 -0.20 2.28 -3.06
CA VAL A 83 -1.60 2.20 -3.48
C VAL A 83 -2.46 2.58 -2.28
N ALA A 84 -3.24 3.64 -2.42
CA ALA A 84 -4.12 4.11 -1.35
C ALA A 84 -5.39 3.28 -1.33
N LEU A 85 -5.80 2.86 -0.13
CA LEU A 85 -7.09 2.24 0.10
C LEU A 85 -7.90 3.19 0.97
N THR A 86 -9.06 3.62 0.50
CA THR A 86 -9.84 4.63 1.20
C THR A 86 -11.34 4.40 1.02
N ALA A 87 -12.12 4.90 1.98
CA ALA A 87 -13.57 4.88 1.86
C ALA A 87 -14.07 6.00 0.94
N TRP A 88 -13.20 6.92 0.54
CA TRP A 88 -13.58 8.13 -0.20
C TRP A 88 -13.03 8.06 -1.62
N GLY A 89 -13.93 8.03 -2.61
CA GLY A 89 -13.54 7.97 -4.01
C GLY A 89 -13.74 9.27 -4.78
N ASP A 90 -13.99 10.37 -4.08
CA ASP A 90 -14.24 11.66 -4.73
C ASP A 90 -12.94 12.27 -5.28
N GLU A 91 -13.10 13.25 -6.15
CA GLU A 91 -11.97 13.88 -6.83
C GLU A 91 -11.00 14.56 -5.86
N ALA A 92 -11.51 15.20 -4.82
CA ALA A 92 -10.67 15.87 -3.84
C ALA A 92 -9.75 14.86 -3.12
N SER A 93 -10.29 13.70 -2.75
CA SER A 93 -9.51 12.65 -2.09
C SER A 93 -8.47 12.07 -3.03
N ARG A 94 -8.81 11.89 -4.31
CA ARG A 94 -7.86 11.40 -5.30
C ARG A 94 -6.72 12.37 -5.52
N SER A 95 -7.03 13.66 -5.62
CA SER A 95 -6.01 14.69 -5.77
C SER A 95 -5.07 14.72 -4.56
N LYS A 96 -5.63 14.60 -3.37
CA LYS A 96 -4.85 14.60 -2.14
C LYS A 96 -3.90 13.40 -2.10
N ALA A 97 -4.39 12.24 -2.52
CA ALA A 97 -3.57 11.03 -2.56
C ALA A 97 -2.41 11.20 -3.52
N ARG A 98 -2.68 11.72 -4.72
CA ARG A 98 -1.63 11.97 -5.70
C ARG A 98 -0.60 12.94 -5.17
N ALA A 99 -1.04 14.02 -4.56
CA ALA A 99 -0.15 15.04 -4.01
C ALA A 99 0.71 14.47 -2.89
N ALA A 100 0.21 13.50 -2.12
CA ALA A 100 0.98 12.87 -1.06
C ALA A 100 1.99 11.86 -1.58
N GLY A 101 1.88 11.45 -2.84
CA GLY A 101 2.85 10.56 -3.46
C GLY A 101 2.35 9.16 -3.77
N PHE A 102 1.05 8.93 -3.71
CA PHE A 102 0.48 7.65 -4.09
C PHE A 102 0.52 7.46 -5.60
N ASP A 103 0.79 6.23 -6.02
CA ASP A 103 0.80 5.87 -7.44
C ASP A 103 -0.58 5.49 -7.93
N MET A 104 -1.44 5.01 -7.03
CA MET A 104 -2.77 4.56 -7.38
C MET A 104 -3.69 4.72 -6.19
N HIS A 105 -4.99 4.78 -6.47
CA HIS A 105 -6.03 5.02 -5.46
C HIS A 105 -7.19 4.05 -5.71
N LEU A 106 -7.55 3.28 -4.68
CA LEU A 106 -8.69 2.36 -4.74
C LEU A 106 -9.67 2.69 -3.65
N THR A 107 -10.95 2.58 -3.97
CA THR A 107 -12.03 2.80 -3.00
C THR A 107 -12.41 1.48 -2.35
N LYS A 108 -12.55 1.46 -1.04
CA LYS A 108 -12.98 0.27 -0.30
C LYS A 108 -14.46 0.00 -0.52
N PRO A 109 -14.88 -1.26 -0.52
CA PRO A 109 -14.06 -2.45 -0.45
C PRO A 109 -13.39 -2.74 -1.79
N ALA A 110 -12.09 -3.01 -1.76
CA ALA A 110 -11.37 -3.30 -2.99
C ALA A 110 -11.58 -4.76 -3.38
N ASN A 111 -11.72 -4.99 -4.67
CA ASN A 111 -11.92 -6.31 -5.22
C ASN A 111 -10.61 -7.09 -5.19
N ILE A 112 -10.63 -8.36 -4.73
CA ILE A 112 -9.39 -9.13 -4.61
C ILE A 112 -8.70 -9.32 -5.96
N ALA A 113 -9.47 -9.50 -7.04
CA ALA A 113 -8.87 -9.63 -8.37
C ALA A 113 -8.10 -8.38 -8.75
N GLU A 114 -8.62 -7.21 -8.38
CA GLU A 114 -7.98 -5.94 -8.62
C GLU A 114 -6.67 -5.83 -7.84
N LEU A 115 -6.70 -6.23 -6.56
CA LEU A 115 -5.51 -6.20 -5.72
C LEU A 115 -4.42 -7.14 -6.25
N VAL A 116 -4.81 -8.34 -6.64
CA VAL A 116 -3.87 -9.32 -7.20
C VAL A 116 -3.25 -8.80 -8.49
N ASN A 117 -4.07 -8.20 -9.34
CA ASN A 117 -3.61 -7.64 -10.60
C ASN A 117 -2.56 -6.56 -10.38
N ILE A 118 -2.85 -5.66 -9.44
CA ILE A 118 -1.91 -4.58 -9.09
C ILE A 118 -0.64 -5.16 -8.49
N ALA A 119 -0.77 -6.15 -7.60
CA ALA A 119 0.39 -6.78 -6.97
C ALA A 119 1.29 -7.45 -7.99
N ASN A 120 0.72 -7.92 -9.09
CA ASN A 120 1.49 -8.56 -10.15
C ASN A 120 2.09 -7.58 -11.16
N GLY A 121 2.03 -6.29 -10.85
CA GLY A 121 2.73 -5.31 -11.65
C GLY A 121 1.87 -4.43 -12.55
N ALA A 122 0.56 -4.42 -12.33
CA ALA A 122 -0.34 -3.62 -13.16
C ALA A 122 -0.40 -2.14 -12.73
N VAL A 123 0.43 -1.72 -11.78
CA VAL A 123 0.46 -0.33 -11.35
C VAL A 123 1.06 0.52 -12.49
N PRO A 124 0.31 1.51 -12.99
CA PRO A 124 0.85 2.36 -14.04
C PRO A 124 2.02 3.18 -13.53
N ALA A 125 2.90 3.57 -14.45
CA ALA A 125 4.00 4.44 -14.09
C ALA A 125 3.43 5.76 -13.57
N ALA A 126 4.01 6.24 -12.47
CA ALA A 126 3.63 7.53 -11.91
C ALA A 126 4.02 8.62 -12.89
N GLY A 127 3.12 9.49 -13.15
CA GLY A 127 3.52 10.55 -14.08
C GLY A 127 2.40 11.24 -14.67
#